data_abb9944c84c46d2aa0a45036eb6f3d24
#
_entry.id   abb9944c84c46d2aa0a45036eb6f3d24
#
_cell.length_a   1.000
_cell.length_b   1.000
_cell.length_c   1.000
_cell.angle_alpha   90.00
_cell.angle_beta   90.00
_cell.angle_gamma   90.00
#
_symmetry.space_group_name_H-M   'P 1'
#
loop_
_entity.id
_entity.type
_entity.pdbx_description
1 polymer ?
#
loop_
_entity_poly.entity_id
_entity_poly.type
_entity_poly.pdbx_seq_one_letter_code
_entity_poly.pdbx_strand_id
1 'polypeptide(L)'
;SVLGGFLLSNERREKQALREQPRELSQKLGQAIDGIASTSPLTVVDVGAQSLEDEDHVYAPMLAHTKGRVIGFEPLEHRRREREANERNIDLSLRPTLIGDGRSYTFHINNIDATSSLLPFNRDIVDDLNDHRTLETVATETVVTTTLDEAISDVSRVDFLKLDIQGFAYPALANAASVLSRTLVVHCEVEFLPFYLGQALFSDVDPLLRANGFRFVDFSRLSRSAFRSGPPASRDQLGWAEAVYFKEADTITNPSWILIQAFIAVTIYGKLSLARHLIGEYDRRSGTSYESLFDD
;
A
#
# COMPACT_ATOMS: atom_id res chain seq x y z
N SER A 1 -22.03 -7.40 -40.04
CA SER A 1 -22.56 -8.73 -39.86
C SER A 1 -23.19 -8.86 -38.47
N VAL A 2 -24.34 -9.51 -38.33
CA VAL A 2 -25.08 -9.67 -37.07
C VAL A 2 -24.24 -10.36 -35.96
N LEU A 3 -23.36 -11.26 -36.35
CA LEU A 3 -22.43 -11.97 -35.47
C LEU A 3 -21.39 -11.04 -34.82
N GLY A 4 -20.87 -10.04 -35.55
CA GLY A 4 -19.90 -9.08 -35.02
C GLY A 4 -20.52 -8.16 -33.95
N GLY A 5 -21.80 -7.76 -34.13
CA GLY A 5 -22.53 -6.97 -33.14
C GLY A 5 -22.84 -7.73 -31.84
N PHE A 6 -23.08 -9.03 -31.95
CA PHE A 6 -23.39 -9.89 -30.80
C PHE A 6 -22.13 -10.18 -29.95
N LEU A 7 -20.98 -10.42 -30.59
CA LEU A 7 -19.70 -10.61 -29.90
C LEU A 7 -19.24 -9.34 -29.17
N LEU A 8 -19.34 -8.17 -29.82
CA LEU A 8 -19.01 -6.87 -29.21
C LEU A 8 -19.95 -6.50 -28.05
N SER A 9 -21.23 -6.92 -28.11
CA SER A 9 -22.18 -6.70 -27.02
C SER A 9 -21.90 -7.61 -25.81
N ASN A 10 -21.48 -8.85 -26.04
CA ASN A 10 -21.09 -9.76 -24.96
C ASN A 10 -19.80 -9.32 -24.28
N GLU A 11 -18.77 -8.93 -25.03
CA GLU A 11 -17.53 -8.38 -24.45
C GLU A 11 -17.77 -7.10 -23.63
N ARG A 12 -18.69 -6.24 -24.06
CA ARG A 12 -19.08 -5.04 -23.29
C ARG A 12 -19.82 -5.39 -22.02
N ARG A 13 -20.74 -6.37 -22.06
CA ARG A 13 -21.47 -6.86 -20.88
C ARG A 13 -20.52 -7.53 -19.89
N GLU A 14 -19.59 -8.36 -20.35
CA GLU A 14 -18.59 -8.99 -19.49
C GLU A 14 -17.67 -7.95 -18.85
N LYS A 15 -17.22 -6.94 -19.61
CA LYS A 15 -16.41 -5.83 -19.07
C LYS A 15 -17.19 -4.96 -18.09
N GLN A 16 -18.49 -4.81 -18.28
CA GLN A 16 -19.36 -4.06 -17.37
C GLN A 16 -19.62 -4.87 -16.09
N ALA A 17 -19.93 -6.16 -16.20
CA ALA A 17 -20.11 -7.07 -15.07
C ALA A 17 -18.83 -7.14 -14.21
N LEU A 18 -17.65 -7.24 -14.84
CA LEU A 18 -16.35 -7.21 -14.16
C LEU A 18 -16.06 -5.89 -13.41
N ARG A 19 -16.79 -4.80 -13.72
CA ARG A 19 -16.67 -3.51 -13.02
C ARG A 19 -17.73 -3.32 -11.92
N GLU A 20 -18.89 -3.90 -12.08
CA GLU A 20 -20.03 -3.76 -11.14
C GLU A 20 -19.94 -4.79 -10.01
N GLN A 21 -19.57 -6.02 -10.31
CA GLN A 21 -19.43 -7.11 -9.34
C GLN A 21 -18.52 -6.76 -8.15
N PRO A 22 -17.34 -6.11 -8.31
CA PRO A 22 -16.52 -5.71 -7.17
C PRO A 22 -17.22 -4.73 -6.23
N ARG A 23 -18.07 -3.83 -6.74
CA ARG A 23 -18.77 -2.83 -5.92
C ARG A 23 -19.83 -3.46 -5.03
N GLU A 24 -20.67 -4.33 -5.59
CA GLU A 24 -21.72 -5.04 -4.85
C GLU A 24 -21.09 -5.96 -3.80
N LEU A 25 -20.06 -6.69 -4.18
CA LEU A 25 -19.34 -7.57 -3.26
C LEU A 25 -18.63 -6.79 -2.15
N SER A 26 -18.02 -5.63 -2.45
CA SER A 26 -17.44 -4.73 -1.45
C SER A 26 -18.47 -4.28 -0.43
N GLN A 27 -19.70 -3.96 -0.87
CA GLN A 27 -20.78 -3.56 0.02
C GLN A 27 -21.23 -4.73 0.90
N LYS A 28 -21.46 -5.91 0.31
CA LYS A 28 -21.88 -7.12 1.04
C LYS A 28 -20.84 -7.53 2.07
N LEU A 29 -19.54 -7.54 1.69
CA LEU A 29 -18.44 -7.86 2.60
C LEU A 29 -18.25 -6.78 3.66
N GLY A 30 -18.39 -5.49 3.31
CA GLY A 30 -18.35 -4.39 4.27
C GLY A 30 -19.37 -4.58 5.38
N GLN A 31 -20.61 -4.94 5.04
CA GLN A 31 -21.66 -5.27 6.00
C GLN A 31 -21.29 -6.47 6.88
N ALA A 32 -20.70 -7.52 6.28
CA ALA A 32 -20.28 -8.72 7.02
C ALA A 32 -19.20 -8.42 8.05
N ILE A 33 -18.27 -7.50 7.77
CA ILE A 33 -17.19 -7.10 8.69
C ILE A 33 -17.59 -5.97 9.65
N ASP A 34 -18.73 -5.31 9.47
CA ASP A 34 -19.18 -4.23 10.36
C ASP A 34 -19.30 -4.68 11.83
N GLY A 35 -19.70 -5.92 12.06
CA GLY A 35 -19.68 -6.52 13.39
C GLY A 35 -18.28 -6.58 14.00
N ILE A 36 -17.26 -6.85 13.20
CA ILE A 36 -15.85 -6.87 13.59
C ILE A 36 -15.35 -5.43 13.79
N ALA A 37 -15.64 -4.54 12.82
CA ALA A 37 -15.23 -3.15 12.84
C ALA A 37 -15.92 -2.32 13.93
N SER A 38 -17.11 -2.72 14.39
CA SER A 38 -17.80 -2.04 15.51
C SER A 38 -17.09 -2.24 16.86
N THR A 39 -16.42 -3.37 17.03
CA THR A 39 -15.65 -3.68 18.26
C THR A 39 -14.18 -3.25 18.14
N SER A 40 -13.64 -3.22 16.93
CA SER A 40 -12.25 -2.81 16.63
C SER A 40 -12.20 -2.26 15.21
N PRO A 41 -12.23 -0.93 15.04
CA PRO A 41 -12.15 -0.28 13.70
C PRO A 41 -10.98 -0.81 12.88
N LEU A 42 -11.14 -0.88 11.57
CA LEU A 42 -10.04 -1.25 10.68
C LEU A 42 -8.90 -0.23 10.83
N THR A 43 -7.69 -0.71 10.97
CA THR A 43 -6.53 0.15 11.19
C THR A 43 -5.63 0.16 9.96
N VAL A 44 -5.51 1.35 9.37
CA VAL A 44 -4.52 1.68 8.36
C VAL A 44 -3.32 2.30 9.05
N VAL A 45 -2.13 1.84 8.72
CA VAL A 45 -0.87 2.50 9.04
C VAL A 45 -0.27 2.98 7.74
N ASP A 46 -0.07 4.30 7.62
CA ASP A 46 0.40 4.97 6.40
C ASP A 46 1.74 5.66 6.69
N VAL A 47 2.83 5.07 6.23
CA VAL A 47 4.19 5.58 6.40
C VAL A 47 4.61 6.28 5.12
N GLY A 48 4.91 7.59 5.21
CA GLY A 48 4.96 8.50 4.08
C GLY A 48 3.54 8.97 3.73
N ALA A 49 2.87 9.55 4.73
CA ALA A 49 1.43 9.81 4.70
C ALA A 49 1.08 11.15 4.04
N GLN A 50 1.87 11.61 3.08
CA GLN A 50 1.61 12.81 2.30
C GLN A 50 0.41 12.60 1.36
N SER A 51 -0.48 13.60 1.25
CA SER A 51 -1.47 13.64 0.16
C SER A 51 -0.79 14.11 -1.13
N LEU A 52 -1.06 13.42 -2.23
CA LEU A 52 -0.65 13.87 -3.57
C LEU A 52 -1.83 14.62 -4.20
N GLU A 53 -1.51 15.66 -4.99
CA GLU A 53 -2.52 16.39 -5.74
C GLU A 53 -3.22 15.44 -6.72
N ASP A 54 -4.56 15.49 -6.76
CA ASP A 54 -5.42 14.71 -7.65
C ASP A 54 -5.35 13.16 -7.50
N GLU A 55 -4.77 12.62 -6.42
CA GLU A 55 -4.78 11.19 -6.14
C GLU A 55 -5.45 10.86 -4.79
N ASP A 56 -6.45 9.99 -4.80
CA ASP A 56 -7.00 9.42 -3.57
C ASP A 56 -6.01 8.42 -2.95
N HIS A 57 -5.99 8.34 -1.63
CA HIS A 57 -5.20 7.29 -0.96
C HIS A 57 -5.68 5.90 -1.39
N VAL A 58 -4.73 5.00 -1.65
CA VAL A 58 -5.02 3.62 -2.13
C VAL A 58 -6.04 2.88 -1.26
N TYR A 59 -6.11 3.18 0.03
CA TYR A 59 -7.04 2.58 0.99
C TYR A 59 -8.37 3.35 1.14
N ALA A 60 -8.57 4.48 0.44
CA ALA A 60 -9.82 5.25 0.52
C ALA A 60 -11.07 4.40 0.18
N PRO A 61 -11.06 3.51 -0.84
CA PRO A 61 -12.20 2.65 -1.12
C PRO A 61 -12.60 1.75 0.07
N MET A 62 -11.64 1.26 0.85
CA MET A 62 -11.91 0.46 2.05
C MET A 62 -12.65 1.28 3.11
N LEU A 63 -12.17 2.49 3.39
CA LEU A 63 -12.76 3.38 4.40
C LEU A 63 -14.14 3.92 4.00
N ALA A 64 -14.49 3.88 2.71
CA ALA A 64 -15.81 4.25 2.22
C ALA A 64 -16.90 3.23 2.56
N HIS A 65 -16.54 1.97 2.85
CA HIS A 65 -17.48 0.87 3.07
C HIS A 65 -17.57 0.40 4.52
N THR A 66 -16.64 0.81 5.40
CA THR A 66 -16.64 0.40 6.80
C THR A 66 -15.91 1.41 7.68
N LYS A 67 -16.13 1.30 8.99
CA LYS A 67 -15.42 2.15 9.97
C LYS A 67 -13.95 1.77 10.05
N GLY A 68 -13.08 2.77 9.91
CA GLY A 68 -11.64 2.59 10.04
C GLY A 68 -10.98 3.86 10.58
N ARG A 69 -9.73 3.69 11.02
CA ARG A 69 -8.83 4.77 11.44
C ARG A 69 -7.54 4.72 10.65
N VAL A 70 -6.93 5.88 10.47
CA VAL A 70 -5.63 6.03 9.82
C VAL A 70 -4.63 6.57 10.82
N ILE A 71 -3.51 5.87 10.99
CA ILE A 71 -2.34 6.36 11.71
C ILE A 71 -1.29 6.65 10.66
N GLY A 72 -1.07 7.93 10.37
CA GLY A 72 -0.14 8.37 9.35
C GLY A 72 1.14 8.94 9.95
N PHE A 73 2.26 8.70 9.27
CA PHE A 73 3.57 9.22 9.61
C PHE A 73 4.07 10.10 8.46
N GLU A 74 4.19 11.41 8.73
CA GLU A 74 4.65 12.41 7.77
C GLU A 74 5.52 13.44 8.49
N PRO A 75 6.83 13.52 8.19
CA PRO A 75 7.72 14.43 8.89
C PRO A 75 7.48 15.91 8.54
N LEU A 76 7.05 16.23 7.32
CA LEU A 76 6.89 17.61 6.86
C LEU A 76 5.62 18.23 7.43
N GLU A 77 5.77 19.26 8.28
CA GLU A 77 4.64 19.88 9.00
C GLU A 77 3.58 20.47 8.07
N HIS A 78 4.00 21.11 6.99
CA HIS A 78 3.07 21.71 6.04
C HIS A 78 2.21 20.64 5.33
N ARG A 79 2.76 19.44 5.05
CA ARG A 79 2.03 18.31 4.46
C ARG A 79 1.04 17.70 5.44
N ARG A 80 1.41 17.57 6.73
CA ARG A 80 0.45 17.13 7.75
C ARG A 80 -0.73 18.08 7.86
N ARG A 81 -0.47 19.39 7.95
CA ARG A 81 -1.53 20.40 8.03
C ARG A 81 -2.45 20.42 6.82
N GLU A 82 -1.88 20.26 5.62
CA GLU A 82 -2.63 20.15 4.38
C GLU A 82 -3.59 18.95 4.41
N ARG A 83 -3.09 17.80 4.78
CA ARG A 83 -3.87 16.57 4.85
C ARG A 83 -4.97 16.64 5.92
N GLU A 84 -4.66 17.12 7.13
CA GLU A 84 -5.64 17.30 8.20
C GLU A 84 -6.76 18.28 7.80
N ALA A 85 -6.46 19.30 6.99
CA ALA A 85 -7.44 20.25 6.50
C ALA A 85 -8.39 19.62 5.47
N ASN A 86 -7.89 18.71 4.63
CA ASN A 86 -8.64 18.11 3.53
C ASN A 86 -9.44 16.86 3.96
N GLU A 87 -8.97 16.10 4.95
CA GLU A 87 -9.54 14.78 5.32
C GLU A 87 -10.27 14.82 6.68
N ARG A 88 -11.17 15.79 6.88
CA ARG A 88 -11.89 15.98 8.17
C ARG A 88 -12.91 14.90 8.52
N ASN A 89 -13.30 14.06 7.58
CA ASN A 89 -14.35 13.04 7.76
C ASN A 89 -13.78 11.65 8.08
N ILE A 90 -12.44 11.53 8.26
CA ILE A 90 -11.75 10.29 8.56
C ILE A 90 -11.21 10.38 9.99
N ASP A 91 -11.22 9.25 10.71
CA ASP A 91 -10.48 9.11 11.98
C ASP A 91 -8.98 9.05 11.65
N LEU A 92 -8.35 10.23 11.58
CA LEU A 92 -6.98 10.44 11.13
C LEU A 92 -6.11 10.96 12.27
N SER A 93 -5.01 10.25 12.54
CA SER A 93 -3.96 10.67 13.48
C SER A 93 -2.64 10.78 12.74
N LEU A 94 -2.19 12.01 12.43
CA LEU A 94 -0.89 12.24 11.81
C LEU A 94 0.20 12.50 12.85
N ARG A 95 1.34 11.87 12.67
CA ARG A 95 2.50 11.94 13.57
C ARG A 95 3.72 12.45 12.82
N PRO A 96 4.55 13.33 13.41
CA PRO A 96 5.76 13.86 12.77
C PRO A 96 6.93 12.87 12.76
N THR A 97 6.74 11.68 13.31
CA THR A 97 7.78 10.68 13.51
C THR A 97 8.27 10.12 12.19
N LEU A 98 9.57 10.12 11.97
CA LEU A 98 10.22 9.40 10.87
C LEU A 98 10.37 7.92 11.25
N ILE A 99 9.77 7.05 10.46
CA ILE A 99 9.86 5.60 10.67
C ILE A 99 11.14 5.05 10.02
N GLY A 100 11.85 4.21 10.78
CA GLY A 100 13.08 3.58 10.32
C GLY A 100 13.53 2.45 11.25
N ASP A 101 14.84 2.42 11.54
CA ASP A 101 15.50 1.40 12.37
C ASP A 101 15.89 1.86 13.77
N GLY A 102 15.43 3.05 14.19
CA GLY A 102 15.75 3.65 15.50
C GLY A 102 17.07 4.42 15.55
N ARG A 103 17.76 4.58 14.43
CA ARG A 103 19.06 5.29 14.37
C ARG A 103 18.91 6.73 13.90
N SER A 104 20.01 7.48 14.02
CA SER A 104 20.11 8.85 13.50
C SER A 104 20.53 8.84 12.03
N TYR A 105 19.90 9.71 11.26
CA TYR A 105 20.14 9.90 9.82
C TYR A 105 20.15 11.38 9.45
N THR A 106 20.64 11.67 8.27
CA THR A 106 20.42 12.94 7.59
C THR A 106 19.14 12.81 6.76
N PHE A 107 18.10 13.58 7.06
CA PHE A 107 16.91 13.69 6.23
C PHE A 107 17.16 14.70 5.12
N HIS A 108 17.04 14.27 3.88
CA HIS A 108 17.22 15.08 2.68
C HIS A 108 15.87 15.59 2.23
N ILE A 109 15.64 16.88 2.41
CA ILE A 109 14.43 17.57 1.95
C ILE A 109 14.68 17.99 0.51
N ASN A 110 13.88 17.49 -0.40
CA ASN A 110 14.07 17.67 -1.83
C ASN A 110 13.10 18.72 -2.40
N ASN A 111 13.41 19.26 -3.56
CA ASN A 111 12.59 20.26 -4.27
C ASN A 111 11.21 19.73 -4.67
N ILE A 112 11.04 18.40 -4.73
CA ILE A 112 9.76 17.72 -4.81
C ILE A 112 9.62 16.93 -3.50
N ASP A 113 8.76 17.41 -2.60
CA ASP A 113 8.61 16.85 -1.25
C ASP A 113 8.43 15.34 -1.22
N ALA A 114 7.64 14.81 -2.16
CA ALA A 114 7.38 13.37 -2.30
C ALA A 114 8.63 12.53 -2.59
N THR A 115 9.77 13.14 -2.89
CA THR A 115 11.05 12.45 -3.10
C THR A 115 12.02 12.63 -1.93
N SER A 116 11.58 13.31 -0.84
CA SER A 116 12.42 13.50 0.34
C SER A 116 12.69 12.17 1.04
N SER A 117 13.95 11.96 1.47
CA SER A 117 14.41 10.64 1.92
C SER A 117 15.45 10.74 3.03
N LEU A 118 15.62 9.65 3.78
CA LEU A 118 16.73 9.42 4.70
C LEU A 118 18.04 9.05 3.98
N LEU A 119 17.97 8.88 2.65
CA LEU A 119 19.13 8.56 1.81
C LEU A 119 19.33 9.69 0.77
N PRO A 120 20.60 10.04 0.44
CA PRO A 120 20.87 11.01 -0.62
C PRO A 120 20.60 10.40 -2.00
N PHE A 121 20.26 11.23 -3.00
CA PHE A 121 20.12 10.77 -4.36
C PHE A 121 21.39 10.09 -4.90
N ASN A 122 21.19 9.00 -5.61
CA ASN A 122 22.24 8.39 -6.44
C ASN A 122 22.29 9.12 -7.79
N ARG A 123 23.18 10.09 -7.91
CA ARG A 123 23.30 10.94 -9.10
C ARG A 123 23.61 10.15 -10.37
N ASP A 124 24.35 9.04 -10.27
CA ASP A 124 24.66 8.18 -11.42
C ASP A 124 23.41 7.58 -12.08
N ILE A 125 22.34 7.36 -11.28
CA ILE A 125 21.06 6.84 -11.79
C ILE A 125 20.10 7.98 -12.12
N VAL A 126 19.94 8.94 -11.19
CA VAL A 126 18.95 10.02 -11.32
C VAL A 126 19.25 10.90 -12.52
N ASP A 127 20.53 11.19 -12.80
CA ASP A 127 20.94 12.06 -13.92
C ASP A 127 20.84 11.38 -15.29
N ASP A 128 20.83 10.05 -15.34
CA ASP A 128 20.64 9.29 -16.57
C ASP A 128 19.17 9.20 -17.02
N LEU A 129 18.22 9.50 -16.10
CA LEU A 129 16.80 9.40 -16.36
C LEU A 129 16.17 10.76 -16.63
N ASN A 130 15.35 10.84 -17.67
CA ASN A 130 14.77 12.10 -18.14
C ASN A 130 13.83 12.74 -17.12
N ASP A 131 13.02 11.93 -16.45
CA ASP A 131 11.99 12.41 -15.51
C ASP A 131 12.57 12.84 -14.15
N HIS A 132 13.83 12.51 -13.85
CA HIS A 132 14.45 12.69 -12.53
C HIS A 132 15.55 13.76 -12.51
N ARG A 133 15.98 14.25 -13.66
CA ARG A 133 17.13 15.18 -13.81
C ARG A 133 17.02 16.49 -13.03
N THR A 134 15.81 16.91 -12.68
CA THR A 134 15.54 18.17 -11.96
C THR A 134 15.41 17.97 -10.45
N LEU A 135 15.58 16.74 -9.97
CA LEU A 135 15.51 16.43 -8.56
C LEU A 135 16.77 16.95 -7.85
N GLU A 136 16.56 17.74 -6.82
CA GLU A 136 17.61 18.36 -6.01
C GLU A 136 17.26 18.33 -4.54
N THR A 137 18.27 18.11 -3.69
CA THR A 137 18.13 18.32 -2.24
C THR A 137 18.28 19.81 -1.95
N VAL A 138 17.24 20.41 -1.37
CA VAL A 138 17.21 21.84 -1.04
C VAL A 138 17.56 22.14 0.41
N ALA A 139 17.39 21.17 1.31
CA ALA A 139 17.76 21.28 2.71
C ALA A 139 18.08 19.91 3.30
N THR A 140 18.80 19.90 4.43
CA THR A 140 19.07 18.67 5.19
C THR A 140 18.88 18.92 6.68
N GLU A 141 18.40 17.91 7.39
CA GLU A 141 18.21 17.92 8.84
C GLU A 141 18.75 16.64 9.45
N THR A 142 19.36 16.73 10.64
CA THR A 142 19.69 15.54 11.41
C THR A 142 18.47 15.09 12.19
N VAL A 143 18.06 13.85 11.99
CA VAL A 143 16.84 13.28 12.58
C VAL A 143 17.15 11.95 13.26
N VAL A 144 16.31 11.56 14.21
CA VAL A 144 16.31 10.23 14.82
C VAL A 144 15.06 9.51 14.34
N THR A 145 15.22 8.32 13.80
CA THR A 145 14.07 7.48 13.40
C THR A 145 13.53 6.69 14.59
N THR A 146 12.31 6.21 14.45
CA THR A 146 11.65 5.32 15.42
C THR A 146 11.22 4.06 14.67
N THR A 147 11.32 2.88 15.29
CA THR A 147 10.81 1.64 14.67
C THR A 147 9.28 1.63 14.65
N LEU A 148 8.69 0.92 13.69
CA LEU A 148 7.24 0.69 13.68
C LEU A 148 6.79 -0.02 14.96
N ASP A 149 7.57 -0.96 15.46
CA ASP A 149 7.26 -1.71 16.69
C ASP A 149 7.12 -0.80 17.91
N GLU A 150 7.91 0.27 17.99
CA GLU A 150 7.80 1.29 19.05
C GLU A 150 6.67 2.27 18.77
N ALA A 151 6.58 2.77 17.53
CA ALA A 151 5.67 3.86 17.15
C ALA A 151 4.19 3.50 17.28
N ILE A 152 3.84 2.23 17.11
CA ILE A 152 2.47 1.71 17.19
C ILE A 152 2.35 0.48 18.10
N SER A 153 3.12 0.45 19.21
CA SER A 153 3.14 -0.66 20.16
C SER A 153 1.76 -0.94 20.80
N ASP A 154 0.89 0.07 20.87
CA ASP A 154 -0.48 0.01 21.38
C ASP A 154 -1.52 -0.53 20.38
N VAL A 155 -1.15 -0.70 19.11
CA VAL A 155 -2.04 -1.17 18.04
C VAL A 155 -2.04 -2.69 18.00
N SER A 156 -3.18 -3.33 18.27
CA SER A 156 -3.31 -4.79 18.34
C SER A 156 -3.39 -5.48 16.96
N ARG A 157 -3.83 -4.77 15.92
CA ARG A 157 -3.96 -5.28 14.55
C ARG A 157 -3.75 -4.14 13.55
N VAL A 158 -3.01 -4.42 12.49
CA VAL A 158 -2.84 -3.54 11.33
C VAL A 158 -3.50 -4.24 10.14
N ASP A 159 -4.62 -3.70 9.68
CA ASP A 159 -5.34 -4.28 8.55
C ASP A 159 -4.67 -3.95 7.22
N PHE A 160 -4.12 -2.74 7.13
CA PHE A 160 -3.42 -2.27 5.94
C PHE A 160 -2.20 -1.44 6.34
N LEU A 161 -1.02 -1.88 5.95
CA LEU A 161 0.26 -1.17 6.13
C LEU A 161 0.73 -0.64 4.78
N LYS A 162 0.72 0.69 4.60
CA LYS A 162 1.33 1.35 3.45
C LYS A 162 2.71 1.88 3.83
N LEU A 163 3.71 1.62 2.98
CA LEU A 163 5.04 2.22 3.08
C LEU A 163 5.42 2.87 1.75
N ASP A 164 5.65 4.17 1.81
CA ASP A 164 6.15 4.98 0.71
C ASP A 164 7.11 6.01 1.30
N ILE A 165 8.33 5.59 1.59
CA ILE A 165 9.36 6.37 2.29
C ILE A 165 10.66 6.42 1.52
N GLN A 166 10.52 6.44 0.21
CA GLN A 166 11.55 6.81 -0.75
C GLN A 166 12.90 6.11 -0.48
N GLY A 167 12.89 4.79 -0.74
CA GLY A 167 14.09 3.95 -0.64
C GLY A 167 14.42 3.43 0.76
N PHE A 168 13.68 3.81 1.81
CA PHE A 168 13.99 3.41 3.19
C PHE A 168 13.04 2.31 3.75
N ALA A 169 12.21 1.71 2.89
CA ALA A 169 11.23 0.70 3.30
C ALA A 169 11.88 -0.56 3.94
N TYR A 170 13.00 -1.03 3.41
CA TYR A 170 13.68 -2.21 3.94
C TYR A 170 14.14 -2.04 5.39
N PRO A 171 14.88 -0.97 5.78
CA PRO A 171 15.24 -0.76 7.19
C PRO A 171 14.03 -0.65 8.12
N ALA A 172 12.95 0.00 7.68
CA ALA A 172 11.71 0.11 8.44
C ALA A 172 11.05 -1.25 8.68
N LEU A 173 10.92 -2.07 7.63
CA LEU A 173 10.32 -3.41 7.70
C LEU A 173 11.19 -4.42 8.46
N ALA A 174 12.51 -4.36 8.31
CA ALA A 174 13.44 -5.26 8.99
C ALA A 174 13.42 -5.09 10.52
N ASN A 175 12.96 -3.93 11.01
CA ASN A 175 12.82 -3.60 12.43
C ASN A 175 11.36 -3.51 12.89
N ALA A 176 10.45 -4.24 12.21
CA ALA A 176 9.00 -4.23 12.45
C ALA A 176 8.42 -5.63 12.69
N ALA A 177 9.18 -6.56 13.27
CA ALA A 177 8.78 -7.96 13.40
C ALA A 177 7.45 -8.13 14.17
N SER A 178 7.26 -7.37 15.26
CA SER A 178 6.04 -7.38 16.04
C SER A 178 4.85 -6.81 15.24
N VAL A 179 5.03 -5.70 14.55
CA VAL A 179 3.98 -5.11 13.68
C VAL A 179 3.65 -6.06 12.54
N LEU A 180 4.65 -6.60 11.83
CA LEU A 180 4.43 -7.54 10.74
C LEU A 180 3.69 -8.80 11.18
N SER A 181 3.89 -9.28 12.42
CA SER A 181 3.17 -10.45 12.94
C SER A 181 1.66 -10.25 13.02
N ARG A 182 1.19 -9.00 13.18
CA ARG A 182 -0.22 -8.61 13.31
C ARG A 182 -0.73 -7.75 12.14
N THR A 183 0.01 -7.70 11.03
CA THR A 183 -0.36 -6.99 9.80
C THR A 183 -0.99 -7.97 8.81
N LEU A 184 -2.10 -7.56 8.16
CA LEU A 184 -2.83 -8.40 7.21
C LEU A 184 -2.40 -8.19 5.76
N VAL A 185 -2.23 -6.93 5.36
CA VAL A 185 -1.83 -6.54 4.00
C VAL A 185 -0.73 -5.51 4.07
N VAL A 186 0.31 -5.68 3.27
CA VAL A 186 1.38 -4.70 3.06
C VAL A 186 1.31 -4.17 1.63
N HIS A 187 1.27 -2.86 1.49
CA HIS A 187 1.39 -2.12 0.24
C HIS A 187 2.65 -1.27 0.33
N CYS A 188 3.66 -1.60 -0.47
CA CYS A 188 4.99 -1.03 -0.31
C CYS A 188 5.55 -0.56 -1.64
N GLU A 189 6.00 0.71 -1.69
CA GLU A 189 6.85 1.14 -2.80
C GLU A 189 8.16 0.33 -2.75
N VAL A 190 8.52 -0.22 -3.90
CA VAL A 190 9.75 -0.99 -4.10
C VAL A 190 10.42 -0.55 -5.40
N GLU A 191 11.73 -0.49 -5.37
CA GLU A 191 12.49 0.00 -6.50
C GLU A 191 13.27 -1.11 -7.19
N PHE A 192 13.49 -0.92 -8.49
CA PHE A 192 14.29 -1.81 -9.36
C PHE A 192 15.61 -1.15 -9.76
N LEU A 193 15.74 0.15 -9.49
CA LEU A 193 16.95 0.94 -9.63
C LEU A 193 17.28 1.62 -8.29
N PRO A 194 18.56 1.74 -7.93
CA PRO A 194 18.95 2.44 -6.71
C PRO A 194 18.93 3.96 -6.93
N PHE A 195 17.74 4.57 -6.84
CA PHE A 195 17.57 6.03 -6.94
C PHE A 195 18.28 6.79 -5.83
N TYR A 196 18.47 6.13 -4.68
CA TYR A 196 19.15 6.66 -3.52
C TYR A 196 20.38 5.82 -3.19
N LEU A 197 21.44 6.42 -2.66
CA LEU A 197 22.66 5.71 -2.30
C LEU A 197 22.41 4.79 -1.11
N GLY A 198 22.80 3.54 -1.25
CA GLY A 198 22.63 2.53 -0.20
C GLY A 198 21.20 1.98 -0.06
N GLN A 199 20.33 2.31 -0.98
CA GLN A 199 18.94 1.84 -1.04
C GLN A 199 18.88 0.32 -1.26
N ALA A 200 17.97 -0.34 -0.54
CA ALA A 200 17.56 -1.71 -0.83
C ALA A 200 16.57 -1.73 -2.00
N LEU A 201 16.55 -2.82 -2.74
CA LEU A 201 15.69 -3.01 -3.91
C LEU A 201 14.56 -4.02 -3.63
N PHE A 202 13.66 -4.22 -4.60
CA PHE A 202 12.63 -5.27 -4.55
C PHE A 202 13.19 -6.64 -4.19
N SER A 203 14.37 -6.97 -4.71
CA SER A 203 15.10 -8.23 -4.42
C SER A 203 15.46 -8.43 -2.95
N ASP A 204 15.49 -7.36 -2.16
CA ASP A 204 15.77 -7.41 -0.72
C ASP A 204 14.47 -7.40 0.10
N VAL A 205 13.50 -6.60 -0.32
CA VAL A 205 12.19 -6.45 0.35
C VAL A 205 11.34 -7.71 0.24
N ASP A 206 11.26 -8.33 -0.95
CA ASP A 206 10.44 -9.52 -1.19
C ASP A 206 10.83 -10.72 -0.29
N PRO A 207 12.11 -11.13 -0.18
CA PRO A 207 12.50 -12.20 0.74
C PRO A 207 12.21 -11.88 2.21
N LEU A 208 12.38 -10.61 2.63
CA LEU A 208 12.08 -10.18 3.99
C LEU A 208 10.60 -10.38 4.33
N LEU A 209 9.70 -9.91 3.47
CA LEU A 209 8.26 -10.05 3.68
C LEU A 209 7.81 -11.51 3.62
N ARG A 210 8.34 -12.31 2.69
CA ARG A 210 8.07 -13.76 2.64
C ARG A 210 8.52 -14.48 3.91
N ALA A 211 9.68 -14.15 4.44
CA ALA A 211 10.18 -14.70 5.71
C ALA A 211 9.28 -14.33 6.91
N ASN A 212 8.53 -13.22 6.81
CA ASN A 212 7.54 -12.80 7.79
C ASN A 212 6.11 -13.33 7.51
N GLY A 213 5.97 -14.33 6.62
CA GLY A 213 4.71 -15.00 6.33
C GLY A 213 3.77 -14.24 5.40
N PHE A 214 4.32 -13.43 4.48
CA PHE A 214 3.54 -12.76 3.46
C PHE A 214 3.76 -13.40 2.08
N ARG A 215 2.69 -13.44 1.29
CA ARG A 215 2.70 -13.80 -0.12
C ARG A 215 2.67 -12.54 -0.97
N PHE A 216 3.62 -12.42 -1.91
CA PHE A 216 3.51 -11.43 -2.98
C PHE A 216 2.32 -11.77 -3.88
N VAL A 217 1.48 -10.78 -4.14
CA VAL A 217 0.26 -10.96 -4.95
C VAL A 217 0.38 -10.27 -6.30
N ASP A 218 0.81 -9.00 -6.31
CA ASP A 218 0.84 -8.21 -7.55
C ASP A 218 1.64 -6.91 -7.36
N PHE A 219 1.90 -6.25 -8.49
CA PHE A 219 2.20 -4.82 -8.50
C PHE A 219 0.93 -4.05 -8.88
N SER A 220 0.43 -3.19 -8.00
CA SER A 220 -0.76 -2.37 -8.26
C SER A 220 -0.47 -1.19 -9.19
N ARG A 221 0.77 -0.73 -9.20
CA ARG A 221 1.28 0.34 -10.06
C ARG A 221 2.73 0.04 -10.47
N LEU A 222 3.07 0.36 -11.71
CA LEU A 222 4.43 0.28 -12.24
C LEU A 222 4.83 1.65 -12.77
N SER A 223 6.01 2.12 -12.41
CA SER A 223 6.59 3.35 -12.94
C SER A 223 7.80 3.04 -13.82
N ARG A 224 7.79 3.63 -15.00
CA ARG A 224 8.87 3.48 -15.97
C ARG A 224 9.41 4.84 -16.38
N SER A 225 10.70 4.90 -16.62
CA SER A 225 11.42 6.10 -17.05
C SER A 225 12.06 5.92 -18.41
N ALA A 226 12.21 7.03 -19.12
CA ALA A 226 13.02 7.09 -20.33
C ALA A 226 14.46 7.46 -19.96
N PHE A 227 15.44 6.85 -20.61
CA PHE A 227 16.82 7.31 -20.54
C PHE A 227 16.96 8.70 -21.18
N ARG A 228 17.82 9.53 -20.61
CA ARG A 228 18.07 10.90 -21.06
C ARG A 228 18.56 10.97 -22.49
N SER A 229 19.32 9.98 -22.94
CA SER A 229 19.85 9.86 -24.30
C SER A 229 18.84 9.37 -25.34
N GLY A 230 17.67 8.89 -24.88
CA GLY A 230 16.63 8.30 -25.72
C GLY A 230 15.43 9.22 -25.96
N PRO A 231 14.48 8.77 -26.80
CA PRO A 231 13.23 9.49 -26.99
C PRO A 231 12.45 9.58 -25.67
N PRO A 232 11.97 10.76 -25.24
CA PRO A 232 11.25 10.92 -23.96
C PRO A 232 9.99 10.07 -23.82
N ALA A 233 9.37 9.68 -24.92
CA ALA A 233 8.18 8.81 -24.94
C ALA A 233 8.51 7.32 -24.75
N SER A 234 9.77 6.92 -24.91
CA SER A 234 10.23 5.54 -24.78
C SER A 234 10.57 5.26 -23.30
N ARG A 235 9.60 4.75 -22.54
CA ARG A 235 9.76 4.45 -21.12
C ARG A 235 10.21 2.99 -20.93
N ASP A 236 11.48 2.71 -21.28
CA ASP A 236 12.00 1.34 -21.36
C ASP A 236 12.45 0.81 -20.00
N GLN A 237 12.88 1.70 -19.10
CA GLN A 237 13.42 1.31 -17.80
C GLN A 237 12.34 1.25 -16.74
N LEU A 238 12.11 0.08 -16.15
CA LEU A 238 11.32 -0.05 -14.94
C LEU A 238 12.09 0.57 -13.77
N GLY A 239 11.50 1.56 -13.11
CA GLY A 239 12.11 2.29 -12.01
C GLY A 239 11.65 1.76 -10.66
N TRP A 240 10.35 1.87 -10.39
CA TRP A 240 9.74 1.45 -9.13
C TRP A 240 8.32 0.90 -9.34
N ALA A 241 7.75 0.30 -8.32
CA ALA A 241 6.40 -0.24 -8.32
C ALA A 241 5.80 -0.21 -6.91
N GLU A 242 4.46 -0.27 -6.86
CA GLU A 242 3.70 -0.52 -5.63
C GLU A 242 3.46 -2.03 -5.49
N ALA A 243 4.22 -2.68 -4.65
CA ALA A 243 4.14 -4.11 -4.39
C ALA A 243 3.08 -4.43 -3.33
N VAL A 244 2.25 -5.42 -3.60
CA VAL A 244 1.12 -5.84 -2.75
C VAL A 244 1.38 -7.23 -2.19
N TYR A 245 1.33 -7.32 -0.86
CA TYR A 245 1.52 -8.56 -0.12
C TYR A 245 0.35 -8.85 0.80
N PHE A 246 -0.08 -10.08 0.86
CA PHE A 246 -1.09 -10.57 1.79
C PHE A 246 -0.47 -11.55 2.77
N LYS A 247 -0.82 -11.42 4.05
CA LYS A 247 -0.44 -12.40 5.07
C LYS A 247 -1.00 -13.76 4.70
N GLU A 248 -0.17 -14.81 4.75
CA GLU A 248 -0.63 -16.18 4.48
C GLU A 248 -1.70 -16.59 5.48
N ALA A 249 -2.83 -17.09 4.97
CA ALA A 249 -4.00 -17.39 5.79
C ALA A 249 -3.73 -18.46 6.87
N ASP A 250 -2.84 -19.41 6.61
CA ASP A 250 -2.42 -20.43 7.55
C ASP A 250 -1.64 -19.90 8.75
N THR A 251 -1.02 -18.72 8.63
CA THR A 251 -0.34 -18.03 9.72
C THR A 251 -1.28 -17.15 10.57
N ILE A 252 -2.52 -16.93 10.10
CA ILE A 252 -3.53 -16.14 10.79
C ILE A 252 -4.30 -17.02 11.78
N THR A 253 -4.26 -16.68 13.06
CA THR A 253 -4.96 -17.45 14.12
C THR A 253 -6.44 -17.09 14.23
N ASN A 254 -6.81 -15.81 14.06
CA ASN A 254 -8.20 -15.36 14.12
C ASN A 254 -8.85 -15.40 12.71
N PRO A 255 -9.83 -16.30 12.46
CA PRO A 255 -10.44 -16.42 11.13
C PRO A 255 -11.06 -15.13 10.61
N SER A 256 -11.58 -14.26 11.48
CA SER A 256 -12.18 -12.99 11.06
C SER A 256 -11.18 -12.06 10.34
N TRP A 257 -9.89 -12.22 10.58
CA TRP A 257 -8.86 -11.45 9.87
C TRP A 257 -8.74 -11.87 8.40
N ILE A 258 -9.04 -13.14 8.08
CA ILE A 258 -9.07 -13.64 6.71
C ILE A 258 -10.25 -13.00 5.94
N LEU A 259 -11.40 -12.82 6.60
CA LEU A 259 -12.53 -12.12 6.00
C LEU A 259 -12.20 -10.65 5.70
N ILE A 260 -11.45 -9.98 6.59
CA ILE A 260 -10.95 -8.62 6.36
C ILE A 260 -10.00 -8.59 5.15
N GLN A 261 -9.11 -9.57 5.03
CA GLN A 261 -8.24 -9.67 3.83
C GLN A 261 -9.05 -9.83 2.54
N ALA A 262 -10.10 -10.65 2.54
CA ALA A 262 -10.97 -10.83 1.39
C ALA A 262 -11.67 -9.52 1.00
N PHE A 263 -12.13 -8.76 1.97
CA PHE A 263 -12.70 -7.43 1.77
C PHE A 263 -11.68 -6.46 1.15
N ILE A 264 -10.45 -6.40 1.66
CA ILE A 264 -9.38 -5.57 1.12
C ILE A 264 -9.05 -5.99 -0.32
N ALA A 265 -8.97 -7.30 -0.60
CA ALA A 265 -8.68 -7.84 -1.92
C ALA A 265 -9.68 -7.37 -2.98
N VAL A 266 -10.98 -7.33 -2.65
CA VAL A 266 -12.03 -6.83 -3.55
C VAL A 266 -12.01 -5.31 -3.62
N THR A 267 -12.05 -4.66 -2.47
CA THR A 267 -12.38 -3.23 -2.37
C THR A 267 -11.25 -2.34 -2.88
N ILE A 268 -10.00 -2.69 -2.55
CA ILE A 268 -8.83 -1.92 -2.99
C ILE A 268 -8.34 -2.39 -4.36
N TYR A 269 -8.28 -3.71 -4.56
CA TYR A 269 -7.53 -4.27 -5.70
C TYR A 269 -8.41 -4.95 -6.76
N GLY A 270 -9.72 -5.11 -6.53
CA GLY A 270 -10.63 -5.81 -7.46
C GLY A 270 -10.27 -7.28 -7.71
N LYS A 271 -9.56 -7.93 -6.77
CA LYS A 271 -9.04 -9.30 -6.93
C LYS A 271 -10.05 -10.34 -6.48
N LEU A 272 -11.06 -10.59 -7.31
CA LEU A 272 -12.19 -11.46 -7.00
C LEU A 272 -11.79 -12.91 -6.71
N SER A 273 -10.88 -13.50 -7.49
CA SER A 273 -10.45 -14.89 -7.28
C SER A 273 -9.67 -15.07 -5.97
N LEU A 274 -8.83 -14.09 -5.60
CA LEU A 274 -8.14 -14.08 -4.31
C LEU A 274 -9.16 -13.95 -3.16
N ALA A 275 -10.12 -13.04 -3.29
CA ALA A 275 -11.15 -12.86 -2.28
C ALA A 275 -11.99 -14.13 -2.09
N ARG A 276 -12.43 -14.78 -3.16
CA ARG A 276 -13.16 -16.05 -3.10
C ARG A 276 -12.34 -17.14 -2.39
N HIS A 277 -11.06 -17.26 -2.72
CA HIS A 277 -10.15 -18.20 -2.05
C HIS A 277 -10.05 -17.94 -0.54
N LEU A 278 -9.86 -16.66 -0.14
CA LEU A 278 -9.79 -16.26 1.27
C LEU A 278 -11.10 -16.51 2.01
N ILE A 279 -12.24 -16.25 1.37
CA ILE A 279 -13.56 -16.51 1.96
C ILE A 279 -13.80 -18.01 2.13
N GLY A 280 -13.43 -18.85 1.17
CA GLY A 280 -13.51 -20.31 1.33
C GLY A 280 -12.67 -20.80 2.51
N GLU A 281 -11.49 -20.22 2.74
CA GLU A 281 -10.66 -20.51 3.91
C GLU A 281 -11.32 -20.02 5.20
N TYR A 282 -11.94 -18.82 5.21
CA TYR A 282 -12.69 -18.32 6.34
C TYR A 282 -13.89 -19.21 6.68
N ASP A 283 -14.70 -19.56 5.67
CA ASP A 283 -15.90 -20.41 5.83
C ASP A 283 -15.54 -21.78 6.41
N ARG A 284 -14.46 -22.38 5.89
CA ARG A 284 -13.96 -23.65 6.39
C ARG A 284 -13.57 -23.63 7.87
N ARG A 285 -13.04 -22.50 8.35
CA ARG A 285 -12.62 -22.33 9.75
C ARG A 285 -13.76 -21.87 10.67
N SER A 286 -14.74 -21.13 10.13
CA SER A 286 -15.79 -20.49 10.94
C SER A 286 -17.12 -21.22 10.85
N GLY A 287 -17.27 -22.21 9.95
CA GLY A 287 -18.52 -22.92 9.71
C GLY A 287 -19.61 -22.03 9.07
N THR A 288 -19.18 -21.04 8.29
CA THR A 288 -20.04 -20.08 7.56
C THR A 288 -20.15 -20.46 6.08
N SER A 289 -20.85 -19.67 5.28
CA SER A 289 -21.09 -19.90 3.85
C SER A 289 -21.04 -18.62 3.02
N TYR A 290 -20.15 -17.70 3.35
CA TYR A 290 -19.98 -16.43 2.63
C TYR A 290 -19.48 -16.63 1.18
N GLU A 291 -18.89 -17.79 0.85
CA GLU A 291 -18.47 -18.10 -0.53
C GLU A 291 -19.66 -18.00 -1.51
N SER A 292 -20.89 -18.27 -1.05
CA SER A 292 -22.11 -18.10 -1.85
C SER A 292 -22.37 -16.68 -2.35
N LEU A 293 -21.71 -15.66 -1.78
CA LEU A 293 -21.80 -14.27 -2.26
C LEU A 293 -21.20 -14.08 -3.68
N PHE A 294 -20.46 -15.07 -4.18
CA PHE A 294 -19.85 -15.04 -5.52
C PHE A 294 -20.68 -15.78 -6.56
N ASP A 295 -21.78 -16.43 -6.17
CA ASP A 295 -22.58 -17.26 -7.06
C ASP A 295 -23.76 -16.47 -7.69
N ASP A 296 -23.97 -15.21 -7.29
CA ASP A 296 -24.92 -14.23 -7.84
C ASP A 296 -24.22 -13.34 -8.90
#